data_bcc232a73f67decf0c9692ba720f4001
#
_entry.id   bcc232a73f67decf0c9692ba720f4001
#
_cell.length_a   1.000
_cell.length_b   1.000
_cell.length_c   1.000
_cell.angle_alpha   90.00
_cell.angle_beta   90.00
_cell.angle_gamma   90.00
#
_symmetry.space_group_name_H-M   'P 1'
#
loop_
_entity.id
_entity.type
_entity.pdbx_description
1 polymer ?
#
loop_
_entity_poly.entity_id
_entity_poly.type
_entity_poly.pdbx_seq_one_letter_code
_entity_poly.pdbx_strand_id
1 'polypeptide(L)'
;MKARAAIRTRQQAEVVNQQNRKNDDDEKFTHALGQIEDYSVSIRLGRGKYSNVFRGHQKDGSLCVVKVLKPVKISKINREIKILEDLRGGPYISQLLDVVRDKDTKSIALILDWADNVKITSTFYSLTVKDIAIYMYKVLKALEFAHSKGIMHRDIKPGNIMYSPETNSVHVIDWGLAEFYNPGTSYPVRVATRHYKGPELLLNFTQYNCSLDIWCLGCTLAGILFQKVPFFKGSDNDDQILKMGEIFGGNKIIAYAEKYNLRLSQKLQATLCNYQGKTWSSYVKRDNKKVATPEALDLLSKMLTIDHNERPTATQALNHPFFNIIRNEV
;
A
#
# COMPACT_ATOMS: atom_id res chain seq x y z
N MET A 1 -9.10 26.06 7.23
CA MET A 1 -9.61 24.76 7.70
C MET A 1 -8.77 23.56 7.25
N LYS A 2 -8.28 23.50 6.00
CA LYS A 2 -7.49 22.34 5.49
C LYS A 2 -6.19 22.03 6.25
N ALA A 3 -5.43 23.04 6.67
CA ALA A 3 -4.21 22.87 7.47
C ALA A 3 -4.47 22.30 8.88
N ARG A 4 -5.60 22.67 9.51
CA ARG A 4 -5.96 22.17 10.84
C ARG A 4 -6.34 20.68 10.87
N ALA A 5 -6.95 20.13 9.78
CA ALA A 5 -7.28 18.72 9.70
C ALA A 5 -6.02 17.86 9.53
N ALA A 6 -5.08 18.27 8.67
CA ALA A 6 -3.79 17.60 8.49
C ALA A 6 -2.93 17.61 9.77
N ILE A 7 -2.96 18.73 10.52
CA ILE A 7 -2.29 18.88 11.82
C ILE A 7 -2.93 17.95 12.87
N ARG A 8 -4.26 17.84 12.93
CA ARG A 8 -4.96 16.91 13.85
C ARG A 8 -4.61 15.45 13.59
N THR A 9 -4.59 15.01 12.33
CA THR A 9 -4.23 13.62 11.97
C THR A 9 -2.77 13.33 12.33
N ARG A 10 -1.86 14.29 12.12
CA ARG A 10 -0.47 14.22 12.55
C ARG A 10 -0.33 14.10 14.07
N GLN A 11 -1.02 14.96 14.83
CA GLN A 11 -0.97 14.93 16.29
C GLN A 11 -1.56 13.66 16.89
N GLN A 12 -2.63 13.11 16.31
CA GLN A 12 -3.20 11.83 16.73
C GLN A 12 -2.20 10.66 16.48
N ALA A 13 -1.55 10.63 15.31
CA ALA A 13 -0.51 9.66 15.02
C ALA A 13 0.69 9.76 15.97
N GLU A 14 1.10 11.00 16.33
CA GLU A 14 2.19 11.25 17.29
C GLU A 14 1.87 10.72 18.68
N VAL A 15 0.65 10.94 19.18
CA VAL A 15 0.22 10.47 20.51
C VAL A 15 0.14 8.94 20.55
N VAL A 16 -0.46 8.31 19.54
CA VAL A 16 -0.58 6.84 19.47
C VAL A 16 0.80 6.18 19.40
N ASN A 17 1.72 6.73 18.62
CA ASN A 17 3.04 6.15 18.43
C ASN A 17 4.02 6.41 19.60
N GLN A 18 3.84 7.45 20.36
CA GLN A 18 4.60 7.64 21.63
C GLN A 18 4.28 6.54 22.65
N GLN A 19 3.05 6.03 22.68
CA GLN A 19 2.67 4.91 23.54
C GLN A 19 3.27 3.57 23.06
N ASN A 20 3.50 3.42 21.76
CA ASN A 20 4.05 2.19 21.14
C ASN A 20 5.60 2.11 21.22
N ARG A 21 6.32 3.21 21.51
CA ARG A 21 7.80 3.23 21.56
C ARG A 21 8.42 2.34 22.64
N LYS A 22 7.67 1.90 23.64
CA LYS A 22 8.19 1.13 24.76
C LYS A 22 8.38 -0.37 24.47
N ASN A 23 7.97 -0.86 23.30
CA ASN A 23 7.93 -2.30 23.01
C ASN A 23 8.92 -2.79 21.94
N ASP A 24 9.77 -1.93 21.38
CA ASP A 24 10.63 -2.29 20.23
C ASP A 24 11.96 -3.00 20.61
N ASP A 25 12.31 -3.07 21.90
CA ASP A 25 13.60 -3.61 22.36
C ASP A 25 13.58 -5.10 22.77
N ASP A 26 12.42 -5.78 22.70
CA ASP A 26 12.34 -7.17 23.12
C ASP A 26 12.63 -8.16 21.99
N GLU A 27 13.81 -8.81 22.06
CA GLU A 27 14.16 -9.99 21.24
C GLU A 27 13.27 -11.21 21.51
N LYS A 28 12.35 -11.13 22.46
CA LYS A 28 11.45 -12.21 22.86
C LYS A 28 10.11 -12.09 22.12
N PHE A 29 9.56 -13.25 21.77
CA PHE A 29 8.20 -13.34 21.28
C PHE A 29 7.21 -13.03 22.43
N THR A 30 6.36 -12.02 22.25
CA THR A 30 5.53 -11.45 23.34
C THR A 30 4.03 -11.73 23.21
N HIS A 31 3.60 -12.32 22.07
CA HIS A 31 2.18 -12.53 21.79
C HIS A 31 1.67 -13.88 22.31
N ALA A 32 0.39 -13.94 22.68
CA ALA A 32 -0.29 -15.18 23.01
C ALA A 32 -0.33 -16.11 21.79
N LEU A 33 -0.24 -17.41 22.04
CA LEU A 33 -0.32 -18.42 21.01
C LEU A 33 -1.61 -19.23 21.18
N GLY A 34 -2.34 -19.40 20.06
CA GLY A 34 -3.45 -20.35 19.97
C GLY A 34 -2.98 -21.79 19.77
N GLN A 35 -3.94 -22.68 19.56
CA GLN A 35 -3.69 -24.11 19.38
C GLN A 35 -3.54 -24.40 17.87
N ILE A 36 -2.38 -24.91 17.47
CA ILE A 36 -2.13 -25.21 16.04
C ILE A 36 -3.08 -26.32 15.54
N GLU A 37 -3.51 -27.18 16.42
CA GLU A 37 -4.42 -28.30 16.15
C GLU A 37 -5.84 -27.83 15.74
N ASP A 38 -6.20 -26.57 16.01
CA ASP A 38 -7.47 -25.97 15.59
C ASP A 38 -7.50 -25.54 14.13
N TYR A 39 -6.36 -25.68 13.42
CA TYR A 39 -6.20 -25.23 12.03
C TYR A 39 -5.64 -26.34 11.14
N SER A 40 -6.21 -26.44 9.94
CA SER A 40 -5.67 -27.31 8.89
C SER A 40 -5.30 -26.50 7.66
N VAL A 41 -4.33 -26.99 6.89
CA VAL A 41 -3.90 -26.37 5.62
C VAL A 41 -4.23 -27.28 4.45
N SER A 42 -4.66 -26.68 3.31
CA SER A 42 -5.02 -27.43 2.12
C SER A 42 -4.14 -27.04 0.92
N ILE A 43 -4.36 -25.88 0.33
CA ILE A 43 -3.74 -25.46 -0.92
C ILE A 43 -2.80 -24.28 -0.65
N ARG A 44 -1.59 -24.33 -1.23
CA ARG A 44 -0.68 -23.19 -1.21
C ARG A 44 -1.16 -22.11 -2.18
N LEU A 45 -1.49 -20.94 -1.63
CA LEU A 45 -1.94 -19.75 -2.37
C LEU A 45 -0.78 -18.92 -2.88
N GLY A 46 0.34 -18.87 -2.13
CA GLY A 46 1.47 -18.05 -2.50
C GLY A 46 2.78 -18.43 -1.81
N ARG A 47 3.88 -18.00 -2.43
CA ARG A 47 5.24 -18.11 -1.87
C ARG A 47 5.92 -16.76 -1.98
N GLY A 48 6.01 -16.06 -0.87
CA GLY A 48 6.71 -14.78 -0.76
C GLY A 48 8.16 -14.92 -0.28
N LYS A 49 8.85 -13.79 -0.22
CA LYS A 49 10.21 -13.70 0.33
C LYS A 49 10.23 -14.05 1.81
N TYR A 50 9.21 -13.64 2.56
CA TYR A 50 9.16 -13.70 4.03
C TYR A 50 8.14 -14.71 4.56
N SER A 51 7.27 -15.27 3.72
CA SER A 51 6.23 -16.21 4.13
C SER A 51 5.82 -17.18 3.02
N ASN A 52 5.17 -18.26 3.41
CA ASN A 52 4.35 -19.10 2.56
C ASN A 52 2.90 -18.94 3.00
N VAL A 53 1.98 -18.79 2.06
CA VAL A 53 0.56 -18.55 2.33
C VAL A 53 -0.25 -19.73 1.84
N PHE A 54 -1.15 -20.22 2.67
CA PHE A 54 -2.00 -21.38 2.40
C PHE A 54 -3.47 -21.02 2.66
N ARG A 55 -4.35 -21.70 1.93
CA ARG A 55 -5.75 -21.83 2.31
C ARG A 55 -5.83 -22.80 3.48
N GLY A 56 -6.51 -22.39 4.52
CA GLY A 56 -6.74 -23.22 5.71
C GLY A 56 -8.21 -23.30 6.07
N HIS A 57 -8.50 -24.15 7.05
CA HIS A 57 -9.80 -24.25 7.70
C HIS A 57 -9.59 -24.18 9.20
N GLN A 58 -10.48 -23.48 9.87
CA GLN A 58 -10.62 -23.49 11.32
C GLN A 58 -11.31 -24.79 11.78
N LYS A 59 -11.31 -25.07 13.05
CA LYS A 59 -11.92 -26.27 13.64
C LYS A 59 -13.44 -26.39 13.37
N ASP A 60 -14.13 -25.26 13.22
CA ASP A 60 -15.54 -25.20 12.85
C ASP A 60 -15.81 -25.40 11.33
N GLY A 61 -14.75 -25.60 10.53
CA GLY A 61 -14.81 -25.76 9.09
C GLY A 61 -14.76 -24.43 8.31
N SER A 62 -14.79 -23.29 8.97
CA SER A 62 -14.73 -21.99 8.31
C SER A 62 -13.37 -21.77 7.63
N LEU A 63 -13.37 -21.04 6.50
CA LEU A 63 -12.16 -20.75 5.74
C LEU A 63 -11.29 -19.72 6.47
N CYS A 64 -9.97 -19.91 6.40
CA CYS A 64 -8.98 -18.94 6.84
C CYS A 64 -7.76 -18.94 5.92
N VAL A 65 -6.90 -17.94 6.10
CA VAL A 65 -5.57 -17.88 5.47
C VAL A 65 -4.53 -18.22 6.53
N VAL A 66 -3.67 -19.19 6.23
CA VAL A 66 -2.54 -19.56 7.10
C VAL A 66 -1.26 -19.01 6.46
N LYS A 67 -0.70 -17.94 7.06
CA LYS A 67 0.54 -17.30 6.64
C LYS A 67 1.69 -17.80 7.49
N VAL A 68 2.41 -18.82 7.02
CA VAL A 68 3.59 -19.39 7.69
C VAL A 68 4.80 -18.49 7.45
N LEU A 69 5.32 -17.89 8.50
CA LEU A 69 6.46 -16.99 8.42
C LEU A 69 7.77 -17.77 8.25
N LYS A 70 8.63 -17.31 7.35
CA LYS A 70 9.99 -17.81 7.22
C LYS A 70 10.88 -17.27 8.35
N PRO A 71 12.04 -17.85 8.63
CA PRO A 71 12.96 -17.36 9.64
C PRO A 71 13.35 -15.91 9.38
N VAL A 72 12.92 -15.01 10.27
CA VAL A 72 13.23 -13.58 10.29
C VAL A 72 13.44 -13.15 11.75
N LYS A 73 13.95 -11.93 11.97
CA LYS A 73 14.10 -11.38 13.32
C LYS A 73 12.75 -11.35 14.04
N ILE A 74 12.74 -11.77 15.29
CA ILE A 74 11.53 -11.81 16.14
C ILE A 74 10.87 -10.43 16.22
N SER A 75 11.64 -9.35 16.31
CA SER A 75 11.14 -7.97 16.31
C SER A 75 10.26 -7.63 15.10
N LYS A 76 10.54 -8.21 13.92
CA LYS A 76 9.69 -8.03 12.73
C LYS A 76 8.37 -8.80 12.84
N ILE A 77 8.41 -9.98 13.44
CA ILE A 77 7.21 -10.80 13.68
C ILE A 77 6.31 -10.09 14.69
N ASN A 78 6.87 -9.67 15.83
CA ASN A 78 6.16 -8.94 16.86
C ASN A 78 5.52 -7.68 16.31
N ARG A 79 6.26 -6.93 15.48
CA ARG A 79 5.74 -5.72 14.83
C ARG A 79 4.56 -6.01 13.89
N GLU A 80 4.66 -7.03 13.02
CA GLU A 80 3.58 -7.40 12.12
C GLU A 80 2.32 -7.80 12.90
N ILE A 81 2.47 -8.62 13.95
CA ILE A 81 1.36 -9.01 14.81
C ILE A 81 0.75 -7.80 15.50
N LYS A 82 1.57 -6.95 16.13
CA LYS A 82 1.11 -5.74 16.80
C LYS A 82 0.34 -4.80 15.86
N ILE A 83 0.83 -4.61 14.64
CA ILE A 83 0.15 -3.82 13.62
C ILE A 83 -1.21 -4.43 13.28
N LEU A 84 -1.29 -5.75 13.06
CA LEU A 84 -2.55 -6.42 12.76
C LEU A 84 -3.54 -6.34 13.94
N GLU A 85 -3.06 -6.42 15.18
CA GLU A 85 -3.87 -6.22 16.38
C GLU A 85 -4.42 -4.78 16.46
N ASP A 86 -3.59 -3.78 16.22
CA ASP A 86 -3.99 -2.36 16.23
C ASP A 86 -4.97 -2.00 15.09
N LEU A 87 -4.92 -2.77 13.99
CA LEU A 87 -5.81 -2.64 12.84
C LEU A 87 -7.09 -3.47 12.97
N ARG A 88 -7.28 -4.23 14.05
CA ARG A 88 -8.47 -5.06 14.28
C ARG A 88 -9.75 -4.23 14.20
N GLY A 89 -10.75 -4.74 13.47
CA GLY A 89 -12.01 -4.06 13.22
C GLY A 89 -11.94 -2.92 12.21
N GLY A 90 -10.76 -2.64 11.64
CA GLY A 90 -10.61 -1.65 10.57
C GLY A 90 -11.34 -2.08 9.29
N PRO A 91 -11.98 -1.13 8.57
CA PRO A 91 -12.71 -1.43 7.36
C PRO A 91 -11.76 -1.89 6.25
N TYR A 92 -12.14 -2.93 5.51
CA TYR A 92 -11.43 -3.42 4.33
C TYR A 92 -9.97 -3.84 4.58
N ILE A 93 -9.65 -4.26 5.79
CA ILE A 93 -8.33 -4.74 6.22
C ILE A 93 -8.46 -6.21 6.62
N SER A 94 -7.54 -7.05 6.15
CA SER A 94 -7.47 -8.45 6.58
C SER A 94 -7.25 -8.53 8.09
N GLN A 95 -8.07 -9.34 8.76
CA GLN A 95 -8.13 -9.44 10.23
C GLN A 95 -7.25 -10.58 10.72
N LEU A 96 -6.47 -10.33 11.78
CA LEU A 96 -5.76 -11.36 12.51
C LEU A 96 -6.75 -12.11 13.42
N LEU A 97 -6.94 -13.41 13.14
CA LEU A 97 -7.80 -14.30 13.94
C LEU A 97 -7.00 -14.91 15.09
N ASP A 98 -5.78 -15.39 14.78
CA ASP A 98 -4.94 -16.08 15.77
C ASP A 98 -3.47 -16.05 15.34
N VAL A 99 -2.59 -16.42 16.29
CA VAL A 99 -1.17 -16.65 16.06
C VAL A 99 -0.81 -18.00 16.63
N VAL A 100 -0.27 -18.90 15.82
CA VAL A 100 0.10 -20.26 16.25
C VAL A 100 1.57 -20.53 15.99
N ARG A 101 2.13 -21.49 16.75
CA ARG A 101 3.51 -21.94 16.58
C ARG A 101 3.56 -23.44 16.40
N ASP A 102 4.22 -23.88 15.36
CA ASP A 102 4.55 -25.29 15.15
C ASP A 102 5.54 -25.79 16.21
N LYS A 103 5.22 -26.92 16.84
CA LYS A 103 6.00 -27.46 17.99
C LYS A 103 7.36 -28.02 17.58
N ASP A 104 7.48 -28.49 16.33
CA ASP A 104 8.70 -29.16 15.85
C ASP A 104 9.63 -28.13 15.16
N THR A 105 9.11 -27.40 14.19
CA THR A 105 9.90 -26.42 13.40
C THR A 105 10.07 -25.08 14.10
N LYS A 106 9.31 -24.81 15.19
CA LYS A 106 9.20 -23.52 15.88
C LYS A 106 8.72 -22.37 14.98
N SER A 107 8.23 -22.69 13.77
CA SER A 107 7.71 -21.70 12.82
C SER A 107 6.44 -21.06 13.37
N ILE A 108 6.33 -19.73 13.21
CA ILE A 108 5.13 -18.97 13.57
C ILE A 108 4.25 -18.84 12.33
N ALA A 109 2.95 -19.06 12.51
CA ALA A 109 1.95 -18.81 11.49
C ALA A 109 0.91 -17.81 12.00
N LEU A 110 0.56 -16.85 11.15
CA LEU A 110 -0.54 -15.93 11.36
C LEU A 110 -1.79 -16.53 10.72
N ILE A 111 -2.86 -16.62 11.47
CA ILE A 111 -4.17 -17.03 10.98
C ILE A 111 -4.95 -15.76 10.67
N LEU A 112 -5.33 -15.59 9.41
CA LEU A 112 -6.01 -14.40 8.93
C LEU A 112 -7.39 -14.80 8.40
N ASP A 113 -8.31 -13.85 8.38
CA ASP A 113 -9.62 -14.03 7.76
C ASP A 113 -9.50 -14.38 6.28
N TRP A 114 -10.51 -15.09 5.79
CA TRP A 114 -10.60 -15.40 4.36
C TRP A 114 -11.21 -14.23 3.61
N ALA A 115 -10.55 -13.79 2.55
CA ALA A 115 -11.07 -12.82 1.61
C ALA A 115 -11.23 -13.48 0.23
N ASP A 116 -12.43 -13.43 -0.31
CA ASP A 116 -12.65 -13.88 -1.69
C ASP A 116 -11.86 -13.00 -2.66
N ASN A 117 -11.22 -13.66 -3.60
CA ASN A 117 -10.34 -12.99 -4.54
C ASN A 117 -10.52 -13.52 -5.94
N VAL A 118 -10.80 -12.61 -6.87
CA VAL A 118 -10.58 -12.82 -8.29
C VAL A 118 -9.24 -12.18 -8.66
N LYS A 119 -8.48 -12.80 -9.56
CA LYS A 119 -7.19 -12.28 -10.01
C LYS A 119 -7.37 -10.89 -10.62
N ILE A 120 -7.28 -9.86 -9.79
CA ILE A 120 -7.69 -8.47 -10.10
C ILE A 120 -7.06 -7.93 -11.38
N THR A 121 -5.81 -8.33 -11.69
CA THR A 121 -5.12 -7.85 -12.90
C THR A 121 -5.79 -8.30 -14.20
N SER A 122 -6.46 -9.44 -14.24
CA SER A 122 -7.26 -9.87 -15.39
C SER A 122 -8.61 -9.15 -15.46
N THR A 123 -9.11 -8.70 -14.30
CA THR A 123 -10.39 -8.02 -14.17
C THR A 123 -10.30 -6.53 -14.50
N PHE A 124 -9.11 -5.91 -14.43
CA PHE A 124 -8.92 -4.47 -14.69
C PHE A 124 -9.47 -4.01 -16.05
N TYR A 125 -9.46 -4.88 -17.05
CA TYR A 125 -9.94 -4.55 -18.40
C TYR A 125 -11.48 -4.50 -18.52
N SER A 126 -12.21 -5.05 -17.55
CA SER A 126 -13.68 -5.11 -17.55
C SER A 126 -14.33 -4.17 -16.55
N LEU A 127 -13.55 -3.48 -15.70
CA LEU A 127 -14.08 -2.58 -14.68
C LEU A 127 -14.76 -1.36 -15.33
N THR A 128 -15.92 -1.00 -14.79
CA THR A 128 -16.57 0.27 -15.07
C THR A 128 -15.97 1.39 -14.21
N VAL A 129 -16.28 2.66 -14.52
CA VAL A 129 -15.89 3.81 -13.67
C VAL A 129 -16.38 3.63 -12.24
N LYS A 130 -17.61 3.08 -12.08
CA LYS A 130 -18.21 2.83 -10.78
C LYS A 130 -17.45 1.77 -9.98
N ASP A 131 -17.08 0.65 -10.63
CA ASP A 131 -16.28 -0.39 -9.99
C ASP A 131 -14.91 0.13 -9.54
N ILE A 132 -14.27 0.96 -10.38
CA ILE A 132 -13.01 1.62 -10.04
C ILE A 132 -13.19 2.57 -8.85
N ALA A 133 -14.28 3.33 -8.83
CA ALA A 133 -14.58 4.23 -7.72
C ALA A 133 -14.80 3.45 -6.41
N ILE A 134 -15.57 2.37 -6.43
CA ILE A 134 -15.80 1.50 -5.26
C ILE A 134 -14.47 0.89 -4.77
N TYR A 135 -13.69 0.32 -5.69
CA TYR A 135 -12.39 -0.26 -5.38
C TYR A 135 -11.46 0.75 -4.71
N MET A 136 -11.27 1.91 -5.34
CA MET A 136 -10.39 2.96 -4.83
C MET A 136 -10.88 3.54 -3.50
N TYR A 137 -12.19 3.75 -3.37
CA TYR A 137 -12.79 4.25 -2.14
C TYR A 137 -12.54 3.30 -0.96
N LYS A 138 -12.79 2.01 -1.14
CA LYS A 138 -12.61 1.01 -0.08
C LYS A 138 -11.14 0.86 0.33
N VAL A 139 -10.21 0.88 -0.62
CA VAL A 139 -8.76 0.90 -0.30
C VAL A 139 -8.38 2.18 0.44
N LEU A 140 -8.89 3.34 0.02
CA LEU A 140 -8.64 4.60 0.72
C LEU A 140 -9.24 4.60 2.13
N LYS A 141 -10.40 3.95 2.38
CA LYS A 141 -10.96 3.78 3.73
C LYS A 141 -10.06 2.90 4.61
N ALA A 142 -9.50 1.83 4.07
CA ALA A 142 -8.51 1.02 4.78
C ALA A 142 -7.26 1.84 5.14
N LEU A 143 -6.74 2.61 4.19
CA LEU A 143 -5.58 3.48 4.42
C LEU A 143 -5.90 4.64 5.38
N GLU A 144 -7.07 5.26 5.30
CA GLU A 144 -7.51 6.28 6.25
C GLU A 144 -7.47 5.75 7.68
N PHE A 145 -8.02 4.54 7.89
CA PHE A 145 -8.01 3.90 9.20
C PHE A 145 -6.59 3.59 9.66
N ALA A 146 -5.77 2.93 8.82
CA ALA A 146 -4.39 2.61 9.19
C ALA A 146 -3.55 3.86 9.48
N HIS A 147 -3.65 4.89 8.62
CA HIS A 147 -2.93 6.16 8.80
C HIS A 147 -3.39 6.92 10.05
N SER A 148 -4.68 6.81 10.44
CA SER A 148 -5.18 7.40 11.69
C SER A 148 -4.60 6.74 12.94
N LYS A 149 -4.18 5.46 12.82
CA LYS A 149 -3.44 4.71 13.84
C LYS A 149 -1.92 4.94 13.76
N GLY A 150 -1.46 5.81 12.85
CA GLY A 150 -0.05 6.05 12.63
C GLY A 150 0.68 4.86 11.97
N ILE A 151 0.00 4.08 11.14
CA ILE A 151 0.55 2.90 10.49
C ILE A 151 0.64 3.13 8.98
N MET A 152 1.85 2.98 8.42
CA MET A 152 2.13 2.93 6.98
C MET A 152 2.12 1.49 6.49
N HIS A 153 1.47 1.19 5.38
CA HIS A 153 1.48 -0.15 4.78
C HIS A 153 2.81 -0.46 4.05
N ARG A 154 3.31 0.49 3.27
CA ARG A 154 4.58 0.48 2.53
C ARG A 154 4.70 -0.54 1.39
N ASP A 155 3.64 -1.28 1.03
CA ASP A 155 3.64 -2.16 -0.15
C ASP A 155 2.25 -2.27 -0.79
N ILE A 156 1.53 -1.14 -0.90
CA ILE A 156 0.26 -1.10 -1.64
C ILE A 156 0.52 -1.38 -3.12
N LYS A 157 -0.17 -2.38 -3.64
CA LYS A 157 -0.14 -2.82 -5.05
C LYS A 157 -1.32 -3.75 -5.33
N PRO A 158 -1.68 -4.02 -6.59
CA PRO A 158 -2.80 -4.93 -6.90
C PRO A 158 -2.69 -6.32 -6.26
N GLY A 159 -1.47 -6.86 -6.13
CA GLY A 159 -1.25 -8.17 -5.50
C GLY A 159 -1.48 -8.22 -3.99
N ASN A 160 -1.56 -7.06 -3.33
CA ASN A 160 -1.84 -6.93 -1.90
C ASN A 160 -3.24 -6.34 -1.62
N ILE A 161 -4.11 -6.32 -2.63
CA ILE A 161 -5.50 -5.90 -2.51
C ILE A 161 -6.36 -7.02 -3.09
N MET A 162 -7.03 -7.77 -2.24
CA MET A 162 -8.03 -8.76 -2.66
C MET A 162 -9.28 -8.04 -3.09
N TYR A 163 -9.86 -8.44 -4.20
CA TYR A 163 -11.07 -7.84 -4.75
C TYR A 163 -11.98 -8.90 -5.37
N SER A 164 -13.26 -8.86 -5.05
CA SER A 164 -14.31 -9.61 -5.73
C SER A 164 -15.31 -8.63 -6.34
N PRO A 165 -15.41 -8.53 -7.67
CA PRO A 165 -16.39 -7.68 -8.33
C PRO A 165 -17.82 -8.11 -8.05
N GLU A 166 -18.06 -9.40 -7.87
CA GLU A 166 -19.39 -9.98 -7.65
C GLU A 166 -20.00 -9.52 -6.32
N THR A 167 -19.19 -9.48 -5.27
CA THR A 167 -19.61 -9.04 -3.93
C THR A 167 -19.18 -7.62 -3.60
N ASN A 168 -18.46 -6.96 -4.51
CA ASN A 168 -17.78 -5.68 -4.26
C ASN A 168 -16.91 -5.69 -3.00
N SER A 169 -16.43 -6.88 -2.56
CA SER A 169 -15.55 -6.97 -1.40
C SER A 169 -14.14 -6.51 -1.75
N VAL A 170 -13.50 -5.81 -0.83
CA VAL A 170 -12.10 -5.37 -0.92
C VAL A 170 -11.43 -5.65 0.41
N HIS A 171 -10.22 -6.22 0.38
CA HIS A 171 -9.38 -6.39 1.57
C HIS A 171 -7.94 -6.03 1.25
N VAL A 172 -7.38 -5.11 2.02
CA VAL A 172 -5.95 -4.82 2.01
C VAL A 172 -5.24 -5.85 2.86
N ILE A 173 -4.31 -6.57 2.26
CA ILE A 173 -3.60 -7.72 2.86
C ILE A 173 -2.09 -7.46 2.91
N ASP A 174 -1.36 -8.37 3.58
CA ASP A 174 0.10 -8.41 3.67
C ASP A 174 0.74 -7.17 4.32
N TRP A 175 0.52 -7.03 5.61
CA TRP A 175 1.08 -5.98 6.48
C TRP A 175 2.52 -6.26 6.94
N GLY A 176 3.19 -7.27 6.38
CA GLY A 176 4.56 -7.68 6.76
C GLY A 176 5.65 -6.64 6.49
N LEU A 177 5.39 -5.64 5.64
CA LEU A 177 6.26 -4.47 5.44
C LEU A 177 5.74 -3.21 6.15
N ALA A 178 4.61 -3.28 6.85
CA ALA A 178 4.03 -2.12 7.53
C ALA A 178 4.93 -1.61 8.68
N GLU A 179 4.76 -0.35 9.05
CA GLU A 179 5.59 0.32 10.04
C GLU A 179 4.82 1.41 10.77
N PHE A 180 5.13 1.63 12.03
CA PHE A 180 4.65 2.76 12.78
C PHE A 180 5.31 4.05 12.30
N TYR A 181 4.50 5.04 11.94
CA TYR A 181 4.98 6.35 11.54
C TYR A 181 5.26 7.22 12.77
N ASN A 182 6.50 7.64 12.89
CA ASN A 182 6.94 8.63 13.87
C ASN A 182 7.59 9.80 13.14
N PRO A 183 7.11 11.04 13.31
CA PRO A 183 7.72 12.22 12.69
C PRO A 183 9.21 12.33 12.99
N GLY A 184 10.00 12.70 11.97
CA GLY A 184 11.46 12.86 12.09
C GLY A 184 12.26 11.55 12.17
N THR A 185 11.60 10.40 12.17
CA THR A 185 12.27 9.10 12.15
C THR A 185 12.74 8.75 10.74
N SER A 186 13.94 8.17 10.63
CA SER A 186 14.45 7.63 9.37
C SER A 186 14.05 6.17 9.21
N TYR A 187 13.48 5.83 8.04
CA TYR A 187 13.04 4.50 7.69
C TYR A 187 13.84 3.90 6.55
N PRO A 188 13.98 2.57 6.48
CA PRO A 188 14.61 1.91 5.35
C PRO A 188 13.86 2.18 4.04
N VAL A 189 14.58 2.53 2.98
CA VAL A 189 14.01 2.75 1.64
C VAL A 189 13.90 1.47 0.80
N ARG A 190 14.42 0.33 1.31
CA ARG A 190 14.31 -0.99 0.66
C ARG A 190 12.97 -1.66 0.99
N VAL A 191 11.90 -0.93 0.88
CA VAL A 191 10.50 -1.35 1.03
C VAL A 191 9.76 -1.11 -0.28
N ALA A 192 8.52 -1.51 -0.36
CA ALA A 192 7.66 -1.44 -1.53
C ALA A 192 8.18 -2.25 -2.75
N THR A 193 7.26 -2.67 -3.58
CA THR A 193 7.56 -3.30 -4.87
C THR A 193 8.06 -2.25 -5.85
N ARG A 194 9.18 -2.50 -6.57
CA ARG A 194 9.89 -1.51 -7.41
C ARG A 194 8.97 -0.60 -8.22
N HIS A 195 8.04 -1.19 -8.94
CA HIS A 195 7.18 -0.45 -9.88
C HIS A 195 6.13 0.45 -9.21
N TYR A 196 6.00 0.36 -7.90
CA TYR A 196 5.07 1.14 -7.07
C TYR A 196 5.80 2.10 -6.12
N LYS A 197 7.14 2.08 -6.09
CA LYS A 197 7.93 2.98 -5.25
C LYS A 197 7.70 4.44 -5.63
N GLY A 198 7.51 5.28 -4.61
CA GLY A 198 7.52 6.73 -4.78
C GLY A 198 8.94 7.28 -5.05
N PRO A 199 9.05 8.50 -5.59
CA PRO A 199 10.34 9.16 -5.81
C PRO A 199 11.16 9.27 -4.53
N GLU A 200 10.52 9.44 -3.37
CA GLU A 200 11.19 9.46 -2.05
C GLU A 200 12.01 8.19 -1.80
N LEU A 201 11.47 7.01 -2.08
CA LEU A 201 12.20 5.75 -1.88
C LEU A 201 13.31 5.56 -2.90
N LEU A 202 13.07 5.94 -4.16
CA LEU A 202 14.02 5.78 -5.25
C LEU A 202 15.21 6.72 -5.09
N LEU A 203 14.99 7.90 -4.53
CA LEU A 203 16.01 8.92 -4.26
C LEU A 203 16.59 8.83 -2.84
N ASN A 204 16.29 7.74 -2.10
CA ASN A 204 16.83 7.47 -0.77
C ASN A 204 16.44 8.53 0.30
N PHE A 205 15.27 9.16 0.17
CA PHE A 205 14.72 9.99 1.23
C PHE A 205 14.16 9.12 2.35
N THR A 206 14.80 9.15 3.51
CA THR A 206 14.50 8.23 4.62
C THR A 206 13.37 8.68 5.54
N GLN A 207 13.01 9.97 5.55
CA GLN A 207 11.97 10.52 6.41
C GLN A 207 10.59 10.57 5.74
N TYR A 208 10.30 9.56 4.92
CA TYR A 208 9.00 9.46 4.25
C TYR A 208 7.85 9.16 5.24
N ASN A 209 6.63 9.31 4.78
CA ASN A 209 5.44 9.22 5.61
C ASN A 209 4.31 8.43 4.90
N CYS A 210 3.10 8.45 5.46
CA CYS A 210 1.92 7.77 4.94
C CYS A 210 1.55 8.14 3.48
N SER A 211 2.06 9.25 2.95
CA SER A 211 1.81 9.64 1.56
C SER A 211 2.47 8.69 0.54
N LEU A 212 3.41 7.84 0.98
CA LEU A 212 3.94 6.74 0.17
C LEU A 212 2.82 5.77 -0.26
N ASP A 213 1.91 5.42 0.63
CA ASP A 213 0.80 4.52 0.32
C ASP A 213 -0.16 5.14 -0.70
N ILE A 214 -0.35 6.47 -0.65
CA ILE A 214 -1.15 7.22 -1.63
C ILE A 214 -0.49 7.18 -3.02
N TRP A 215 0.82 7.35 -3.11
CA TRP A 215 1.55 7.17 -4.36
C TRP A 215 1.41 5.75 -4.91
N CYS A 216 1.62 4.74 -4.07
CA CYS A 216 1.49 3.33 -4.46
C CYS A 216 0.08 3.02 -5.00
N LEU A 217 -0.95 3.54 -4.34
CA LEU A 217 -2.34 3.41 -4.79
C LEU A 217 -2.59 4.21 -6.09
N GLY A 218 -1.98 5.37 -6.26
CA GLY A 218 -1.98 6.15 -7.50
C GLY A 218 -1.37 5.37 -8.67
N CYS A 219 -0.27 4.64 -8.44
CA CYS A 219 0.32 3.74 -9.46
C CYS A 219 -0.65 2.61 -9.84
N THR A 220 -1.42 2.10 -8.87
CA THR A 220 -2.47 1.09 -9.12
C THR A 220 -3.58 1.69 -9.97
N LEU A 221 -4.07 2.89 -9.64
CA LEU A 221 -5.09 3.60 -10.41
C LEU A 221 -4.63 3.85 -11.85
N ALA A 222 -3.38 4.32 -12.06
CA ALA A 222 -2.81 4.49 -13.39
C ALA A 222 -2.81 3.18 -14.19
N GLY A 223 -2.45 2.06 -13.52
CA GLY A 223 -2.48 0.73 -14.14
C GLY A 223 -3.87 0.32 -14.61
N ILE A 224 -4.91 0.64 -13.83
CA ILE A 224 -6.31 0.36 -14.16
C ILE A 224 -6.77 1.27 -15.31
N LEU A 225 -6.63 2.59 -15.15
CA LEU A 225 -7.14 3.57 -16.12
C LEU A 225 -6.49 3.41 -17.50
N PHE A 226 -5.20 3.11 -17.56
CA PHE A 226 -4.46 2.99 -18.81
C PHE A 226 -4.23 1.55 -19.26
N GLN A 227 -4.82 0.58 -18.56
CA GLN A 227 -4.73 -0.85 -18.88
C GLN A 227 -3.28 -1.33 -19.04
N LYS A 228 -2.39 -0.84 -18.18
CA LYS A 228 -0.96 -1.12 -18.19
C LYS A 228 -0.45 -1.41 -16.77
N VAL A 229 -0.31 -2.68 -16.44
CA VAL A 229 0.12 -3.14 -15.10
C VAL A 229 1.46 -3.88 -15.19
N PRO A 230 2.50 -3.38 -14.50
CA PRO A 230 2.60 -2.11 -13.80
C PRO A 230 2.65 -0.93 -14.78
N PHE A 231 2.17 0.25 -14.34
CA PHE A 231 2.19 1.45 -15.18
C PHE A 231 3.61 1.97 -15.40
N PHE A 232 4.36 2.20 -14.33
CA PHE A 232 5.79 2.47 -14.37
C PHE A 232 6.56 1.15 -14.37
N LYS A 233 7.28 0.82 -15.44
CA LYS A 233 8.02 -0.45 -15.57
C LYS A 233 9.51 -0.17 -15.82
N GLY A 234 10.22 0.19 -14.75
CA GLY A 234 11.67 0.34 -14.75
C GLY A 234 12.39 -0.98 -14.48
N SER A 235 13.54 -1.19 -15.12
CA SER A 235 14.41 -2.35 -14.96
C SER A 235 15.16 -2.33 -13.62
N ASP A 236 15.52 -1.14 -13.16
CA ASP A 236 16.16 -0.84 -11.88
C ASP A 236 15.60 0.46 -11.27
N ASN A 237 16.21 0.99 -10.21
CA ASN A 237 15.73 2.20 -9.55
C ASN A 237 15.94 3.46 -10.40
N ASP A 238 17.06 3.57 -11.11
CA ASP A 238 17.36 4.73 -11.95
C ASP A 238 16.42 4.76 -13.16
N ASP A 239 16.22 3.61 -13.83
CA ASP A 239 15.25 3.49 -14.92
C ASP A 239 13.81 3.75 -14.44
N GLN A 240 13.48 3.34 -13.21
CA GLN A 240 12.17 3.67 -12.62
C GLN A 240 11.98 5.19 -12.45
N ILE A 241 13.03 5.91 -12.03
CA ILE A 241 13.02 7.38 -11.98
C ILE A 241 12.88 7.99 -13.38
N LEU A 242 13.61 7.45 -14.38
CA LEU A 242 13.49 7.92 -15.76
C LEU A 242 12.08 7.72 -16.31
N LYS A 243 11.42 6.59 -16.01
CA LYS A 243 10.00 6.37 -16.37
C LYS A 243 9.06 7.39 -15.74
N MET A 244 9.36 7.86 -14.53
CA MET A 244 8.62 8.97 -13.92
C MET A 244 8.94 10.29 -14.63
N GLY A 245 10.22 10.54 -14.95
CA GLY A 245 10.64 11.74 -15.70
C GLY A 245 9.96 11.89 -17.06
N GLU A 246 9.79 10.79 -17.81
CA GLU A 246 9.05 10.76 -19.06
C GLU A 246 7.61 11.30 -18.93
N ILE A 247 7.00 11.14 -17.76
CA ILE A 247 5.59 11.49 -17.51
C ILE A 247 5.45 12.85 -16.85
N PHE A 248 6.18 13.06 -15.76
CA PHE A 248 6.03 14.29 -14.96
C PHE A 248 6.88 15.45 -15.43
N GLY A 249 7.88 15.18 -16.28
CA GLY A 249 8.96 16.09 -16.62
C GLY A 249 10.16 15.92 -15.67
N GLY A 250 11.37 15.85 -16.23
CA GLY A 250 12.57 15.61 -15.45
C GLY A 250 12.86 16.72 -14.47
N ASN A 251 12.59 17.99 -14.83
CA ASN A 251 12.79 19.15 -13.97
C ASN A 251 12.05 19.05 -12.63
N LYS A 252 10.85 18.42 -12.58
CA LYS A 252 10.12 18.23 -11.33
C LYS A 252 10.82 17.26 -10.39
N ILE A 253 11.48 16.24 -10.92
CA ILE A 253 12.25 15.27 -10.14
C ILE A 253 13.55 15.91 -9.64
N ILE A 254 14.21 16.71 -10.49
CA ILE A 254 15.42 17.46 -10.12
C ILE A 254 15.08 18.45 -9.00
N ALA A 255 14.04 19.25 -9.16
CA ALA A 255 13.59 20.21 -8.14
C ALA A 255 13.21 19.51 -6.81
N TYR A 256 12.61 18.33 -6.87
CA TYR A 256 12.34 17.53 -5.67
C TYR A 256 13.65 17.08 -4.99
N ALA A 257 14.62 16.60 -5.77
CA ALA A 257 15.91 16.19 -5.23
C ALA A 257 16.66 17.38 -4.58
N GLU A 258 16.66 18.54 -5.21
CA GLU A 258 17.24 19.79 -4.66
C GLU A 258 16.53 20.22 -3.38
N LYS A 259 15.20 20.25 -3.36
CA LYS A 259 14.38 20.64 -2.19
C LYS A 259 14.71 19.81 -0.93
N TYR A 260 15.02 18.53 -1.11
CA TYR A 260 15.30 17.61 -0.01
C TYR A 260 16.78 17.23 0.10
N ASN A 261 17.70 17.95 -0.58
CA ASN A 261 19.14 17.68 -0.60
C ASN A 261 19.48 16.23 -0.95
N LEU A 262 18.78 15.65 -1.93
CA LEU A 262 19.00 14.27 -2.39
C LEU A 262 19.98 14.24 -3.56
N ARG A 263 20.82 13.22 -3.58
CA ARG A 263 21.85 13.08 -4.62
C ARG A 263 21.28 12.41 -5.87
N LEU A 264 21.44 13.08 -7.00
CA LEU A 264 21.28 12.50 -8.33
C LEU A 264 22.67 12.28 -8.95
N SER A 265 22.88 11.15 -9.62
CA SER A 265 24.07 10.97 -10.43
C SER A 265 24.05 11.94 -11.61
N GLN A 266 25.23 12.42 -12.04
CA GLN A 266 25.34 13.32 -13.19
C GLN A 266 24.66 12.75 -14.44
N LYS A 267 24.80 11.43 -14.68
CA LYS A 267 24.17 10.73 -15.79
C LYS A 267 22.64 10.79 -15.69
N LEU A 268 22.08 10.50 -14.50
CA LEU A 268 20.64 10.51 -14.28
C LEU A 268 20.06 11.92 -14.45
N GLN A 269 20.72 12.93 -13.89
CA GLN A 269 20.31 14.33 -14.01
C GLN A 269 20.34 14.80 -15.47
N ALA A 270 21.43 14.54 -16.20
CA ALA A 270 21.53 14.89 -17.62
C ALA A 270 20.44 14.24 -18.47
N THR A 271 20.10 12.99 -18.18
CA THR A 271 19.00 12.31 -18.89
C THR A 271 17.63 12.91 -18.56
N LEU A 272 17.38 13.22 -17.27
CA LEU A 272 16.13 13.84 -16.82
C LEU A 272 15.89 15.21 -17.47
N CYS A 273 16.93 16.03 -17.68
CA CYS A 273 16.80 17.33 -18.34
C CYS A 273 16.18 17.25 -19.74
N ASN A 274 16.23 16.10 -20.41
CA ASN A 274 15.66 15.90 -21.73
C ASN A 274 14.15 15.60 -21.69
N TYR A 275 13.55 15.35 -20.52
CA TYR A 275 12.14 14.98 -20.40
C TYR A 275 11.27 16.19 -20.08
N GLN A 276 10.39 16.56 -21.04
CA GLN A 276 9.43 17.66 -20.87
C GLN A 276 8.17 17.26 -20.08
N GLY A 277 7.94 15.94 -19.90
CA GLY A 277 6.72 15.41 -19.33
C GLY A 277 5.58 15.26 -20.35
N LYS A 278 4.50 14.63 -19.88
CA LYS A 278 3.30 14.35 -20.68
C LYS A 278 2.06 14.67 -19.84
N THR A 279 0.97 14.99 -20.52
CA THR A 279 -0.33 15.09 -19.84
C THR A 279 -0.96 13.71 -19.69
N TRP A 280 -1.76 13.50 -18.65
CA TRP A 280 -2.49 12.24 -18.48
C TRP A 280 -3.44 11.95 -19.64
N SER A 281 -3.98 12.99 -20.27
CA SER A 281 -4.84 12.87 -21.46
C SER A 281 -4.15 12.23 -22.66
N SER A 282 -2.81 12.33 -22.77
CA SER A 282 -2.05 11.67 -23.84
C SER A 282 -2.05 10.12 -23.73
N TYR A 283 -2.40 9.59 -22.57
CA TYR A 283 -2.55 8.15 -22.34
C TYR A 283 -3.99 7.66 -22.56
N VAL A 284 -4.94 8.58 -22.78
CA VAL A 284 -6.34 8.23 -23.07
C VAL A 284 -6.45 7.76 -24.50
N LYS A 285 -6.91 6.54 -24.70
CA LYS A 285 -7.12 5.87 -25.97
C LYS A 285 -8.58 5.46 -26.12
N ARG A 286 -8.97 5.00 -27.32
CA ARG A 286 -10.33 4.49 -27.59
C ARG A 286 -10.78 3.45 -26.56
N ASP A 287 -9.89 2.55 -26.17
CA ASP A 287 -10.23 1.40 -25.33
C ASP A 287 -10.43 1.78 -23.85
N ASN A 288 -9.74 2.82 -23.37
CA ASN A 288 -9.78 3.22 -21.95
C ASN A 288 -10.52 4.54 -21.68
N LYS A 289 -10.95 5.28 -22.72
CA LYS A 289 -11.63 6.58 -22.55
C LYS A 289 -12.89 6.54 -21.70
N LYS A 290 -13.54 5.36 -21.61
CA LYS A 290 -14.75 5.17 -20.81
C LYS A 290 -14.45 5.24 -19.32
N VAL A 291 -13.24 4.85 -18.88
CA VAL A 291 -12.83 4.80 -17.47
C VAL A 291 -11.88 5.94 -17.11
N ALA A 292 -11.10 6.46 -18.05
CA ALA A 292 -10.19 7.59 -17.86
C ALA A 292 -10.94 8.93 -17.95
N THR A 293 -11.94 9.12 -17.06
CA THR A 293 -12.74 10.36 -17.01
C THR A 293 -11.92 11.54 -16.51
N PRO A 294 -12.34 12.79 -16.73
CA PRO A 294 -11.64 13.97 -16.20
C PRO A 294 -11.42 13.91 -14.68
N GLU A 295 -12.42 13.47 -13.92
CA GLU A 295 -12.34 13.33 -12.46
C GLU A 295 -11.37 12.22 -12.05
N ALA A 296 -11.34 11.10 -12.79
CA ALA A 296 -10.37 10.02 -12.54
C ALA A 296 -8.93 10.48 -12.80
N LEU A 297 -8.71 11.24 -13.86
CA LEU A 297 -7.40 11.80 -14.21
C LEU A 297 -6.95 12.88 -13.21
N ASP A 298 -7.88 13.69 -12.68
CA ASP A 298 -7.59 14.70 -11.66
C ASP A 298 -7.21 14.04 -10.34
N LEU A 299 -7.95 13.02 -9.89
CA LEU A 299 -7.57 12.22 -8.71
C LEU A 299 -6.19 11.60 -8.89
N LEU A 300 -5.95 10.95 -10.04
CA LEU A 300 -4.67 10.35 -10.38
C LEU A 300 -3.52 11.37 -10.30
N SER A 301 -3.70 12.56 -10.88
CA SER A 301 -2.71 13.64 -10.86
C SER A 301 -2.35 14.08 -9.45
N LYS A 302 -3.34 14.17 -8.56
CA LYS A 302 -3.14 14.53 -7.15
C LYS A 302 -2.42 13.44 -6.37
N MET A 303 -2.79 12.18 -6.57
CA MET A 303 -2.16 11.04 -5.89
C MET A 303 -0.70 10.84 -6.34
N LEU A 304 -0.40 11.07 -7.61
CA LEU A 304 0.94 10.94 -8.20
C LEU A 304 1.69 12.29 -8.26
N THR A 305 1.51 13.14 -7.28
CA THR A 305 2.35 14.33 -7.10
C THR A 305 3.75 13.92 -6.65
N ILE A 306 4.80 14.46 -7.31
CA ILE A 306 6.20 14.10 -7.04
C ILE A 306 6.57 14.40 -5.60
N ASP A 307 6.24 15.60 -5.11
CA ASP A 307 6.49 15.95 -3.72
C ASP A 307 5.51 15.22 -2.79
N HIS A 308 6.06 14.34 -1.97
CA HIS A 308 5.30 13.51 -1.03
C HIS A 308 4.50 14.34 -0.01
N ASN A 309 4.93 15.57 0.30
CA ASN A 309 4.21 16.45 1.23
C ASN A 309 3.05 17.21 0.57
N GLU A 310 2.97 17.22 -0.76
CA GLU A 310 1.89 17.86 -1.52
C GLU A 310 0.79 16.86 -1.94
N ARG A 311 1.02 15.57 -1.73
CA ARG A 311 0.01 14.53 -1.99
C ARG A 311 -1.16 14.66 -1.01
N PRO A 312 -2.40 14.36 -1.44
CA PRO A 312 -3.53 14.31 -0.53
C PRO A 312 -3.33 13.21 0.53
N THR A 313 -3.85 13.42 1.73
CA THR A 313 -4.06 12.32 2.68
C THR A 313 -5.17 11.38 2.17
N ALA A 314 -5.30 10.17 2.76
CA ALA A 314 -6.39 9.27 2.41
C ALA A 314 -7.76 9.94 2.61
N THR A 315 -7.96 10.66 3.72
CA THR A 315 -9.18 11.44 4.01
C THR A 315 -9.44 12.53 2.97
N GLN A 316 -8.40 13.23 2.51
CA GLN A 316 -8.56 14.25 1.47
C GLN A 316 -8.90 13.62 0.12
N ALA A 317 -8.29 12.49 -0.21
CA ALA A 317 -8.58 11.76 -1.44
C ALA A 317 -10.02 11.23 -1.46
N LEU A 318 -10.54 10.71 -0.34
CA LEU A 318 -11.93 10.26 -0.21
C LEU A 318 -12.98 11.35 -0.48
N ASN A 319 -12.62 12.62 -0.26
CA ASN A 319 -13.49 13.77 -0.55
C ASN A 319 -13.39 14.26 -2.00
N HIS A 320 -12.67 13.54 -2.88
CA HIS A 320 -12.50 13.94 -4.26
C HIS A 320 -13.79 13.76 -5.08
N PRO A 321 -14.12 14.66 -6.04
CA PRO A 321 -15.32 14.57 -6.89
C PRO A 321 -15.47 13.25 -7.67
N PHE A 322 -14.38 12.55 -7.94
CA PHE A 322 -14.39 11.23 -8.56
C PHE A 322 -15.32 10.23 -7.84
N PHE A 323 -15.46 10.35 -6.52
CA PHE A 323 -16.31 9.47 -5.72
C PHE A 323 -17.78 9.89 -5.65
N ASN A 324 -18.17 11.01 -6.28
CA ASN A 324 -19.59 11.42 -6.31
C ASN A 324 -20.48 10.37 -6.97
N ILE A 325 -19.94 9.58 -7.90
CA ILE A 325 -20.67 8.51 -8.60
C ILE A 325 -21.16 7.39 -7.67
N ILE A 326 -20.56 7.25 -6.50
CA ILE A 326 -20.88 6.19 -5.52
C ILE A 326 -21.37 6.74 -4.18
N ARG A 327 -21.58 8.07 -4.06
CA ARG A 327 -21.86 8.74 -2.76
C ARG A 327 -23.08 8.19 -2.03
N ASN A 328 -24.07 7.66 -2.75
CA ASN A 328 -25.28 7.10 -2.18
C ASN A 328 -25.18 5.59 -1.88
N GLU A 329 -24.04 4.97 -2.08
CA GLU A 329 -23.83 3.52 -1.98
C GLU A 329 -22.77 3.12 -0.95
N VAL A 330 -22.03 4.08 -0.37
CA VAL A 330 -20.91 3.87 0.53
C VAL A 330 -21.05 4.71 1.79
#